data_b17f7a45add59386f0c0b0f88a851052
#
_entry.id   b17f7a45add59386f0c0b0f88a851052
#
_cell.length_a   1.000
_cell.length_b   1.000
_cell.length_c   1.000
_cell.angle_alpha   90.00
_cell.angle_beta   90.00
_cell.angle_gamma   90.00
#
_symmetry.space_group_name_H-M   'P 1'
#
loop_
_entity.id
_entity.type
_entity.pdbx_description
1 polymer ?
#
loop_
_entity_poly.entity_id
_entity_poly.type
_entity_poly.pdbx_seq_one_letter_code
_entity_poly.pdbx_strand_id
1 'polypeptide(L)'
;METAKPTIIVTGVSGNLGQRLIPQLADYKVVGVDIAPPAHSVDRFVELDLGREESTRELLLLLRELKPVSVVHLAFVIDPQRSGILDVDRMWRINVAGTARVMEAIAEANRTAGITIRQFIFTSSVSAYGSDLPEPVAEDAPLAGHTLPYAIHKRESDLVVQQRAPSLRGCGVFILRPHILAGATVENYLMGAFRGTPNGKGSRAEKMRKASKRLPCMLPYGQKYLDNKIQFVHVDDMARLIAWILTREPEAQRLTILNVAGRGEPMTFAQCIETAQAKLLRVPGQWAMRRVLQFLWRWKISAIPPDAVPYMTGQYIMNTDRLQKFLGSDYERVIEKTNTEAFADSFQKP
;
A
#
# COMPACT_ATOMS: atom_id res chain seq x y z
N MET A 1 23.36 -13.30 -29.17
CA MET A 1 22.09 -13.93 -28.76
C MET A 1 21.50 -13.02 -27.70
N GLU A 2 20.38 -12.40 -27.98
CA GLU A 2 19.65 -11.62 -26.97
C GLU A 2 19.18 -12.59 -25.90
N THR A 3 19.67 -12.46 -24.69
CA THR A 3 19.23 -13.31 -23.57
C THR A 3 17.75 -13.00 -23.30
N ALA A 4 16.91 -14.01 -23.30
CA ALA A 4 15.50 -13.84 -23.04
C ALA A 4 15.28 -13.15 -21.67
N LYS A 5 14.47 -12.09 -21.64
CA LYS A 5 14.16 -11.36 -20.41
C LYS A 5 13.58 -12.30 -19.34
N PRO A 6 14.04 -12.21 -18.10
CA PRO A 6 13.46 -13.01 -17.02
C PRO A 6 11.99 -12.63 -16.79
N THR A 7 11.16 -13.62 -16.48
CA THR A 7 9.73 -13.39 -16.22
C THR A 7 9.50 -13.06 -14.75
N ILE A 8 8.66 -12.06 -14.49
CA ILE A 8 8.14 -11.73 -13.14
C ILE A 8 6.61 -11.71 -13.16
N ILE A 9 6.01 -12.04 -12.03
CA ILE A 9 4.57 -11.90 -11.84
C ILE A 9 4.30 -10.74 -10.88
N VAL A 10 3.36 -9.86 -11.27
CA VAL A 10 2.89 -8.74 -10.44
C VAL A 10 1.39 -8.93 -10.21
N THR A 11 0.99 -9.24 -8.97
CA THR A 11 -0.43 -9.26 -8.59
C THR A 11 -0.86 -7.87 -8.16
N GLY A 12 -2.10 -7.49 -8.41
CA GLY A 12 -2.56 -6.11 -8.17
C GLY A 12 -1.99 -5.11 -9.18
N VAL A 13 -1.65 -5.59 -10.36
CA VAL A 13 -0.96 -4.82 -11.42
C VAL A 13 -1.76 -3.61 -11.88
N SER A 14 -3.08 -3.65 -11.78
CA SER A 14 -3.99 -2.57 -12.18
C SER A 14 -4.16 -1.48 -11.11
N GLY A 15 -3.64 -1.73 -9.90
CA GLY A 15 -3.61 -0.76 -8.81
C GLY A 15 -2.64 0.40 -9.08
N ASN A 16 -2.76 1.49 -8.31
CA ASN A 16 -1.93 2.69 -8.51
C ASN A 16 -0.43 2.38 -8.46
N LEU A 17 0.04 1.62 -7.46
CA LEU A 17 1.45 1.23 -7.36
C LEU A 17 1.87 0.27 -8.49
N GLY A 18 1.00 -0.67 -8.88
CA GLY A 18 1.25 -1.58 -10.01
C GLY A 18 1.47 -0.82 -11.31
N GLN A 19 0.62 0.17 -11.59
CA GLN A 19 0.74 1.02 -12.78
C GLN A 19 2.05 1.84 -12.80
N ARG A 20 2.54 2.26 -11.63
CA ARG A 20 3.83 2.98 -11.51
C ARG A 20 5.03 2.05 -11.59
N LEU A 21 4.84 0.78 -11.23
CA LEU A 21 5.89 -0.21 -11.27
C LEU A 21 6.17 -0.70 -12.72
N ILE A 22 5.13 -0.91 -13.53
CA ILE A 22 5.29 -1.45 -14.90
C ILE A 22 6.39 -0.72 -15.70
N PRO A 23 6.43 0.62 -15.79
CA PRO A 23 7.48 1.32 -16.55
C PRO A 23 8.90 1.11 -16.02
N GLN A 24 9.04 0.72 -14.74
CA GLN A 24 10.35 0.45 -14.12
C GLN A 24 10.89 -0.96 -14.41
N LEU A 25 10.10 -1.79 -15.08
CA LEU A 25 10.36 -3.21 -15.31
C LEU A 25 10.75 -3.55 -16.76
N ALA A 26 11.34 -2.59 -17.47
CA ALA A 26 11.69 -2.75 -18.90
C ALA A 26 12.61 -3.95 -19.20
N ASP A 27 13.42 -4.37 -18.22
CA ASP A 27 14.34 -5.51 -18.36
C ASP A 27 13.68 -6.88 -18.08
N TYR A 28 12.40 -6.88 -17.76
CA TYR A 28 11.64 -8.08 -17.42
C TYR A 28 10.50 -8.32 -18.39
N LYS A 29 10.09 -9.59 -18.52
CA LYS A 29 8.80 -9.98 -19.06
C LYS A 29 7.78 -9.93 -17.93
N VAL A 30 6.85 -8.98 -18.01
CA VAL A 30 5.88 -8.73 -16.95
C VAL A 30 4.58 -9.47 -17.19
N VAL A 31 4.20 -10.36 -16.27
CA VAL A 31 2.90 -11.01 -16.25
C VAL A 31 2.06 -10.38 -15.13
N GLY A 32 1.04 -9.65 -15.51
CA GLY A 32 0.12 -9.00 -14.59
C GLY A 32 -1.03 -9.91 -14.18
N VAL A 33 -1.35 -9.96 -12.89
CA VAL A 33 -2.47 -10.71 -12.33
C VAL A 33 -3.37 -9.75 -11.57
N ASP A 34 -4.64 -9.65 -11.95
CA ASP A 34 -5.63 -8.78 -11.31
C ASP A 34 -7.05 -9.20 -11.72
N ILE A 35 -8.09 -8.58 -11.15
CA ILE A 35 -9.49 -8.75 -11.55
C ILE A 35 -9.90 -7.86 -12.74
N ALA A 36 -9.05 -6.92 -13.12
CA ALA A 36 -9.26 -6.03 -14.26
C ALA A 36 -7.91 -5.71 -14.93
N PRO A 37 -7.88 -5.47 -16.24
CA PRO A 37 -6.63 -5.20 -16.96
C PRO A 37 -6.02 -3.86 -16.53
N PRO A 38 -4.67 -3.75 -16.53
CA PRO A 38 -3.97 -2.51 -16.26
C PRO A 38 -4.12 -1.50 -17.42
N ALA A 39 -3.96 -0.20 -17.14
CA ALA A 39 -3.93 0.83 -18.17
C ALA A 39 -2.62 0.79 -18.99
N HIS A 40 -1.49 0.49 -18.35
CA HIS A 40 -0.23 0.23 -19.04
C HIS A 40 -0.17 -1.21 -19.54
N SER A 41 0.36 -1.41 -20.75
CA SER A 41 0.52 -2.74 -21.32
C SER A 41 1.52 -3.58 -20.51
N VAL A 42 1.21 -4.86 -20.38
CA VAL A 42 2.08 -5.91 -19.83
C VAL A 42 2.25 -7.00 -20.90
N ASP A 43 3.28 -7.83 -20.78
CA ASP A 43 3.51 -8.91 -21.76
C ASP A 43 2.38 -9.95 -21.77
N ARG A 44 1.79 -10.21 -20.61
CA ARG A 44 0.60 -11.04 -20.46
C ARG A 44 -0.25 -10.57 -19.29
N PHE A 45 -1.54 -10.48 -19.49
CA PHE A 45 -2.51 -10.26 -18.40
C PHE A 45 -3.27 -11.55 -18.10
N VAL A 46 -3.46 -11.84 -16.82
CA VAL A 46 -4.24 -12.97 -16.32
C VAL A 46 -5.29 -12.43 -15.35
N GLU A 47 -6.56 -12.57 -15.72
CA GLU A 47 -7.67 -12.24 -14.84
C GLU A 47 -7.82 -13.31 -13.78
N LEU A 48 -7.62 -12.94 -12.50
CA LEU A 48 -7.68 -13.86 -11.36
C LEU A 48 -8.12 -13.14 -10.10
N ASP A 49 -9.20 -13.60 -9.48
CA ASP A 49 -9.66 -13.14 -8.15
C ASP A 49 -8.98 -14.00 -7.06
N LEU A 50 -8.02 -13.40 -6.36
CA LEU A 50 -7.30 -14.04 -5.24
C LEU A 50 -8.21 -14.34 -4.03
N GLY A 51 -9.41 -13.80 -3.98
CA GLY A 51 -10.43 -14.10 -2.96
C GLY A 51 -11.08 -15.48 -3.12
N ARG A 52 -10.92 -16.14 -4.27
CA ARG A 52 -11.48 -17.45 -4.57
C ARG A 52 -10.53 -18.56 -4.10
N GLU A 53 -11.08 -19.68 -3.65
CA GLU A 53 -10.29 -20.82 -3.17
C GLU A 53 -9.47 -21.47 -4.29
N GLU A 54 -10.05 -21.54 -5.50
CA GLU A 54 -9.41 -22.11 -6.68
C GLU A 54 -8.16 -21.34 -7.13
N SER A 55 -8.02 -20.09 -6.70
CA SER A 55 -6.90 -19.22 -7.10
C SER A 55 -5.52 -19.79 -6.75
N THR A 56 -5.40 -20.58 -5.69
CA THR A 56 -4.14 -21.28 -5.36
C THR A 56 -3.71 -22.21 -6.49
N ARG A 57 -4.64 -23.01 -7.00
CA ARG A 57 -4.38 -23.97 -8.09
C ARG A 57 -4.08 -23.23 -9.40
N GLU A 58 -4.85 -22.19 -9.69
CA GLU A 58 -4.69 -21.39 -10.92
C GLU A 58 -3.32 -20.69 -10.91
N LEU A 59 -2.92 -20.09 -9.77
CA LEU A 59 -1.59 -19.53 -9.60
C LEU A 59 -0.48 -20.58 -9.72
N LEU A 60 -0.63 -21.74 -9.11
CA LEU A 60 0.37 -22.81 -9.20
C LEU A 60 0.59 -23.24 -10.66
N LEU A 61 -0.49 -23.41 -11.43
CA LEU A 61 -0.39 -23.73 -12.86
C LEU A 61 0.34 -22.64 -13.63
N LEU A 62 0.01 -21.37 -13.35
CA LEU A 62 0.67 -20.22 -13.96
C LEU A 62 2.17 -20.15 -13.62
N LEU A 63 2.52 -20.39 -12.36
CA LEU A 63 3.92 -20.43 -11.91
C LEU A 63 4.72 -21.56 -12.58
N ARG A 64 4.10 -22.72 -12.75
CA ARG A 64 4.71 -23.88 -13.44
C ARG A 64 4.90 -23.63 -14.94
N GLU A 65 3.94 -22.98 -15.58
CA GLU A 65 4.01 -22.62 -17.00
C GLU A 65 5.11 -21.58 -17.24
N LEU A 66 5.10 -20.49 -16.48
CA LEU A 66 5.91 -19.31 -16.76
C LEU A 66 7.30 -19.36 -16.11
N LYS A 67 7.48 -20.15 -15.05
CA LYS A 67 8.73 -20.25 -14.26
C LYS A 67 9.32 -18.89 -13.92
N PRO A 68 8.54 -17.97 -13.29
CA PRO A 68 9.01 -16.64 -13.01
C PRO A 68 10.18 -16.65 -12.02
N VAL A 69 11.06 -15.67 -12.13
CA VAL A 69 12.17 -15.51 -11.18
C VAL A 69 11.73 -14.79 -9.89
N SER A 70 10.69 -13.98 -9.96
CA SER A 70 10.19 -13.20 -8.82
C SER A 70 8.67 -13.00 -8.89
N VAL A 71 8.05 -12.84 -7.71
CA VAL A 71 6.64 -12.48 -7.55
C VAL A 71 6.52 -11.22 -6.69
N VAL A 72 5.87 -10.19 -7.23
CA VAL A 72 5.53 -8.95 -6.52
C VAL A 72 4.05 -8.97 -6.18
N HIS A 73 3.71 -8.97 -4.89
CA HIS A 73 2.34 -9.08 -4.42
C HIS A 73 1.81 -7.72 -3.92
N LEU A 74 1.05 -7.03 -4.81
CA LEU A 74 0.44 -5.73 -4.54
C LEU A 74 -1.09 -5.80 -4.42
N ALA A 75 -1.70 -6.94 -4.81
CA ALA A 75 -3.15 -7.11 -4.77
C ALA A 75 -3.69 -6.97 -3.35
N PHE A 76 -4.49 -5.91 -3.12
CA PHE A 76 -5.05 -5.62 -1.81
C PHE A 76 -6.24 -4.65 -1.94
N VAL A 77 -7.35 -4.97 -1.29
CA VAL A 77 -8.52 -4.08 -1.22
C VAL A 77 -8.29 -3.08 -0.08
N ILE A 78 -8.11 -1.81 -0.44
CA ILE A 78 -7.84 -0.71 0.50
C ILE A 78 -9.13 0.02 0.87
N ASP A 79 -9.92 0.40 -0.15
CA ASP A 79 -11.12 1.20 -0.01
C ASP A 79 -12.35 0.38 -0.45
N PRO A 80 -13.23 -0.02 0.51
CA PRO A 80 -14.40 -0.83 0.20
C PRO A 80 -15.44 -0.10 -0.67
N GLN A 81 -15.59 1.23 -0.53
CA GLN A 81 -16.53 1.97 -1.37
C GLN A 81 -16.02 2.10 -2.81
N ARG A 82 -14.73 2.30 -2.97
CA ARG A 82 -14.10 2.45 -4.28
C ARG A 82 -14.03 1.14 -5.05
N SER A 83 -13.64 0.06 -4.38
CA SER A 83 -13.63 -1.28 -4.97
C SER A 83 -15.04 -1.85 -5.18
N GLY A 84 -16.03 -1.33 -4.46
CA GLY A 84 -17.37 -1.92 -4.43
C GLY A 84 -17.51 -3.15 -3.53
N ILE A 85 -16.45 -3.52 -2.82
CA ILE A 85 -16.41 -4.67 -1.92
C ILE A 85 -16.65 -4.16 -0.49
N LEU A 86 -17.92 -4.07 -0.10
CA LEU A 86 -18.31 -3.60 1.24
C LEU A 86 -18.30 -4.73 2.29
N ASP A 87 -18.32 -5.96 1.85
CA ASP A 87 -18.28 -7.16 2.69
C ASP A 87 -16.86 -7.34 3.25
N VAL A 88 -16.73 -7.25 4.57
CA VAL A 88 -15.44 -7.36 5.29
C VAL A 88 -14.87 -8.77 5.16
N ASP A 89 -15.70 -9.81 5.14
CA ASP A 89 -15.26 -11.19 4.98
C ASP A 89 -14.70 -11.43 3.57
N ARG A 90 -15.32 -10.83 2.54
CA ARG A 90 -14.77 -10.87 1.19
C ARG A 90 -13.45 -10.10 1.10
N MET A 91 -13.36 -8.94 1.75
CA MET A 91 -12.08 -8.22 1.85
C MET A 91 -11.00 -9.07 2.50
N TRP A 92 -11.35 -9.77 3.59
CA TRP A 92 -10.41 -10.65 4.29
C TRP A 92 -9.96 -11.82 3.39
N ARG A 93 -10.90 -12.45 2.66
CA ARG A 93 -10.58 -13.52 1.70
C ARG A 93 -9.61 -13.07 0.61
N ILE A 94 -9.72 -11.82 0.13
CA ILE A 94 -8.80 -11.26 -0.86
C ILE A 94 -7.46 -10.90 -0.20
N ASN A 95 -7.52 -10.13 0.88
CA ASN A 95 -6.34 -9.50 1.47
C ASN A 95 -5.47 -10.50 2.25
N VAL A 96 -6.06 -11.25 3.15
CA VAL A 96 -5.33 -12.14 4.07
C VAL A 96 -5.19 -13.54 3.49
N ALA A 97 -6.32 -14.18 3.17
CA ALA A 97 -6.29 -15.50 2.60
C ALA A 97 -5.67 -15.52 1.19
N GLY A 98 -5.89 -14.48 0.38
CA GLY A 98 -5.24 -14.31 -0.92
C GLY A 98 -3.71 -14.23 -0.81
N THR A 99 -3.18 -13.45 0.15
CA THR A 99 -1.74 -13.42 0.43
C THR A 99 -1.21 -14.81 0.81
N ALA A 100 -1.93 -15.55 1.67
CA ALA A 100 -1.54 -16.91 2.04
C ALA A 100 -1.52 -17.86 0.83
N ARG A 101 -2.51 -17.75 -0.08
CA ARG A 101 -2.62 -18.56 -1.31
C ARG A 101 -1.47 -18.30 -2.28
N VAL A 102 -1.09 -17.02 -2.44
CA VAL A 102 0.07 -16.66 -3.28
C VAL A 102 1.33 -17.34 -2.74
N MET A 103 1.59 -17.26 -1.44
CA MET A 103 2.76 -17.87 -0.83
C MET A 103 2.72 -19.41 -0.90
N GLU A 104 1.56 -20.02 -0.73
CA GLU A 104 1.37 -21.47 -0.86
C GLU A 104 1.68 -21.94 -2.29
N ALA A 105 1.17 -21.23 -3.31
CA ALA A 105 1.46 -21.54 -4.71
C ALA A 105 2.97 -21.41 -5.02
N ILE A 106 3.66 -20.40 -4.48
CA ILE A 106 5.12 -20.25 -4.62
C ILE A 106 5.86 -21.40 -3.93
N ALA A 107 5.50 -21.72 -2.68
CA ALA A 107 6.14 -22.79 -1.94
C ALA A 107 6.00 -24.15 -2.67
N GLU A 108 4.83 -24.42 -3.24
CA GLU A 108 4.58 -25.64 -4.02
C GLU A 108 5.31 -25.62 -5.36
N ALA A 109 5.35 -24.46 -6.05
CA ALA A 109 6.08 -24.32 -7.30
C ALA A 109 7.58 -24.58 -7.10
N ASN A 110 8.19 -24.04 -6.05
CA ASN A 110 9.62 -24.22 -5.73
C ASN A 110 9.98 -25.67 -5.32
N ARG A 111 9.01 -26.55 -5.07
CA ARG A 111 9.24 -28.00 -4.92
C ARG A 111 9.32 -28.72 -6.26
N THR A 112 8.87 -28.09 -7.35
CA THR A 112 8.88 -28.67 -8.68
C THR A 112 10.25 -28.47 -9.33
N ALA A 113 10.86 -29.53 -9.86
CA ALA A 113 12.16 -29.46 -10.50
C ALA A 113 12.17 -28.43 -11.66
N GLY A 114 13.22 -27.61 -11.71
CA GLY A 114 13.41 -26.60 -12.75
C GLY A 114 12.61 -25.30 -12.56
N ILE A 115 11.99 -25.12 -11.38
CA ILE A 115 11.37 -23.85 -10.99
C ILE A 115 12.11 -23.31 -9.77
N THR A 116 12.51 -22.05 -9.82
CA THR A 116 13.15 -21.35 -8.70
C THR A 116 12.67 -19.90 -8.71
N ILE A 117 11.63 -19.63 -7.91
CA ILE A 117 11.18 -18.28 -7.62
C ILE A 117 12.07 -17.76 -6.51
N ARG A 118 12.97 -16.82 -6.84
CA ARG A 118 14.04 -16.36 -5.95
C ARG A 118 13.63 -15.22 -5.03
N GLN A 119 12.59 -14.47 -5.41
CA GLN A 119 12.14 -13.30 -4.64
C GLN A 119 10.61 -13.27 -4.53
N PHE A 120 10.15 -12.99 -3.32
CA PHE A 120 8.77 -12.63 -3.05
C PHE A 120 8.75 -11.26 -2.36
N ILE A 121 8.08 -10.28 -2.97
CA ILE A 121 7.98 -8.91 -2.42
C ILE A 121 6.51 -8.66 -2.08
N PHE A 122 6.24 -8.35 -0.82
CA PHE A 122 4.92 -8.02 -0.30
C PHE A 122 4.88 -6.58 0.21
N THR A 123 3.84 -5.82 -0.15
CA THR A 123 3.61 -4.48 0.40
C THR A 123 2.64 -4.54 1.58
N SER A 124 3.16 -4.33 2.78
CA SER A 124 2.41 -4.13 4.01
C SER A 124 2.01 -2.65 4.18
N SER A 125 2.03 -2.09 5.38
CA SER A 125 1.72 -0.68 5.65
C SER A 125 2.15 -0.29 7.07
N VAL A 126 2.42 0.99 7.30
CA VAL A 126 2.53 1.59 8.64
C VAL A 126 1.28 1.31 9.50
N SER A 127 0.09 1.23 8.88
CA SER A 127 -1.16 0.95 9.59
C SER A 127 -1.18 -0.41 10.30
N ALA A 128 -0.29 -1.33 9.93
CA ALA A 128 -0.15 -2.62 10.60
C ALA A 128 0.36 -2.47 12.04
N TYR A 129 1.14 -1.41 12.34
CA TYR A 129 1.63 -1.13 13.70
C TYR A 129 0.54 -0.57 14.64
N GLY A 130 -0.50 0.04 14.10
CA GLY A 130 -1.57 0.67 14.90
C GLY A 130 -1.83 2.11 14.49
N SER A 131 -2.56 2.82 15.32
CA SER A 131 -3.13 4.15 14.98
C SER A 131 -2.49 5.33 15.72
N ASP A 132 -1.68 5.08 16.74
CA ASP A 132 -1.00 6.12 17.51
C ASP A 132 0.35 5.58 17.99
N LEU A 133 1.42 6.10 17.41
CA LEU A 133 2.77 5.63 17.60
C LEU A 133 3.57 6.76 18.25
N PRO A 134 3.70 6.79 19.59
CA PRO A 134 4.30 7.92 20.31
C PRO A 134 5.79 8.09 19.99
N GLU A 135 6.48 6.99 19.67
CA GLU A 135 7.89 6.96 19.29
C GLU A 135 8.06 6.40 17.88
N PRO A 136 9.15 6.74 17.16
CA PRO A 136 9.44 6.13 15.88
C PRO A 136 9.57 4.62 16.00
N VAL A 137 8.69 3.88 15.32
CA VAL A 137 8.68 2.42 15.37
C VAL A 137 9.71 1.81 14.44
N ALA A 138 10.48 0.86 14.94
CA ALA A 138 11.36 0.01 14.14
C ALA A 138 10.62 -1.22 13.60
N GLU A 139 11.26 -1.97 12.69
CA GLU A 139 10.64 -3.09 11.99
C GLU A 139 10.33 -4.30 12.87
N ASP A 140 10.93 -4.39 14.05
CA ASP A 140 10.70 -5.42 15.06
C ASP A 140 9.61 -5.04 16.08
N ALA A 141 9.05 -3.82 16.00
CA ALA A 141 7.93 -3.41 16.84
C ALA A 141 6.70 -4.29 16.62
N PRO A 142 5.91 -4.57 17.68
CA PRO A 142 4.70 -5.37 17.56
C PRO A 142 3.68 -4.78 16.58
N LEU A 143 3.04 -5.64 15.81
CA LEU A 143 1.94 -5.24 14.94
C LEU A 143 0.63 -5.21 15.74
N ALA A 144 0.00 -4.04 15.82
CA ALA A 144 -1.20 -3.80 16.61
C ALA A 144 -2.32 -3.08 15.83
N GLY A 145 -2.35 -3.23 14.50
CA GLY A 145 -3.41 -2.67 13.66
C GLY A 145 -4.79 -3.12 14.15
N HIS A 146 -5.70 -2.17 14.36
CA HIS A 146 -7.02 -2.39 14.96
C HIS A 146 -8.08 -1.49 14.31
N THR A 147 -9.35 -1.68 14.66
CA THR A 147 -10.51 -0.83 14.35
C THR A 147 -10.81 -0.75 12.83
N LEU A 148 -9.86 -0.31 12.04
CA LEU A 148 -10.01 -0.17 10.58
C LEU A 148 -9.73 -1.52 9.90
N PRO A 149 -10.70 -2.10 9.14
CA PRO A 149 -10.49 -3.40 8.46
C PRO A 149 -9.20 -3.45 7.63
N TYR A 150 -8.88 -2.38 6.92
CA TYR A 150 -7.61 -2.26 6.19
C TYR A 150 -6.38 -2.48 7.08
N ALA A 151 -6.33 -1.83 8.25
CA ALA A 151 -5.19 -1.94 9.17
C ALA A 151 -5.09 -3.35 9.77
N ILE A 152 -6.24 -3.93 10.16
CA ILE A 152 -6.32 -5.31 10.63
C ILE A 152 -5.82 -6.27 9.55
N HIS A 153 -6.30 -6.13 8.32
CA HIS A 153 -5.89 -7.02 7.22
C HIS A 153 -4.41 -6.84 6.86
N LYS A 154 -3.84 -5.62 6.94
CA LYS A 154 -2.40 -5.40 6.73
C LYS A 154 -1.57 -6.08 7.83
N ARG A 155 -2.01 -5.98 9.10
CA ARG A 155 -1.39 -6.71 10.21
C ARG A 155 -1.41 -8.21 9.98
N GLU A 156 -2.60 -8.78 9.70
CA GLU A 156 -2.76 -10.23 9.52
C GLU A 156 -1.97 -10.74 8.31
N SER A 157 -2.01 -10.02 7.19
CA SER A 157 -1.25 -10.41 6.00
C SER A 157 0.26 -10.35 6.23
N ASP A 158 0.74 -9.33 6.94
CA ASP A 158 2.15 -9.18 7.32
C ASP A 158 2.60 -10.36 8.20
N LEU A 159 1.79 -10.73 9.22
CA LEU A 159 2.04 -11.90 10.06
C LEU A 159 2.01 -13.20 9.26
N VAL A 160 1.07 -13.37 8.33
CA VAL A 160 1.04 -14.51 7.41
C VAL A 160 2.33 -14.63 6.62
N VAL A 161 2.83 -13.51 6.08
CA VAL A 161 4.09 -13.50 5.32
C VAL A 161 5.25 -13.89 6.22
N GLN A 162 5.37 -13.31 7.42
CA GLN A 162 6.43 -13.64 8.37
C GLN A 162 6.41 -15.14 8.74
N GLN A 163 5.24 -15.68 9.06
CA GLN A 163 5.09 -17.08 9.45
C GLN A 163 5.38 -18.08 8.31
N ARG A 164 5.02 -17.72 7.08
CA ARG A 164 5.18 -18.59 5.91
C ARG A 164 6.51 -18.40 5.18
N ALA A 165 7.26 -17.33 5.43
CA ALA A 165 8.55 -17.08 4.78
C ALA A 165 9.51 -18.29 4.84
N PRO A 166 9.65 -19.02 5.97
CA PRO A 166 10.53 -20.19 6.03
C PRO A 166 10.12 -21.34 5.09
N SER A 167 8.86 -21.39 4.64
CA SER A 167 8.38 -22.41 3.70
C SER A 167 8.76 -22.14 2.24
N LEU A 168 9.15 -20.91 1.91
CA LEU A 168 9.57 -20.49 0.58
C LEU A 168 11.06 -20.79 0.37
N ARG A 169 11.39 -22.09 0.21
CA ARG A 169 12.77 -22.55 0.05
C ARG A 169 13.45 -21.89 -1.15
N GLY A 170 14.67 -21.39 -0.95
CA GLY A 170 15.44 -20.72 -2.00
C GLY A 170 14.92 -19.32 -2.39
N CYS A 171 13.93 -18.79 -1.68
CA CYS A 171 13.31 -17.51 -1.97
C CYS A 171 13.65 -16.48 -0.87
N GLY A 172 14.19 -15.32 -1.26
CA GLY A 172 14.27 -14.16 -0.37
C GLY A 172 12.91 -13.48 -0.28
N VAL A 173 12.45 -13.23 0.94
CA VAL A 173 11.13 -12.62 1.22
C VAL A 173 11.31 -11.19 1.70
N PHE A 174 10.63 -10.25 1.05
CA PHE A 174 10.65 -8.84 1.42
C PHE A 174 9.26 -8.39 1.87
N ILE A 175 9.19 -7.79 3.05
CA ILE A 175 8.01 -7.07 3.54
C ILE A 175 8.35 -5.58 3.53
N LEU A 176 7.69 -4.83 2.66
CA LEU A 176 7.79 -3.38 2.63
C LEU A 176 6.62 -2.77 3.40
N ARG A 177 6.90 -1.99 4.43
CA ARG A 177 5.92 -1.26 5.24
C ARG A 177 5.96 0.21 4.88
N PRO A 178 5.32 0.62 3.77
CA PRO A 178 5.28 2.03 3.41
C PRO A 178 4.48 2.83 4.44
N HIS A 179 4.92 4.06 4.64
CA HIS A 179 4.11 5.09 5.27
C HIS A 179 2.98 5.49 4.31
N ILE A 180 2.35 6.62 4.48
CA ILE A 180 1.25 7.03 3.63
C ILE A 180 1.76 7.32 2.23
N LEU A 181 1.27 6.57 1.26
CA LEU A 181 1.55 6.83 -0.15
C LEU A 181 1.03 8.20 -0.54
N ALA A 182 1.87 8.97 -1.22
CA ALA A 182 1.61 10.31 -1.72
C ALA A 182 1.99 10.43 -3.20
N GLY A 183 1.54 11.50 -3.86
CA GLY A 183 1.72 11.77 -5.28
C GLY A 183 0.43 12.14 -5.98
N ALA A 184 0.51 12.80 -7.14
CA ALA A 184 -0.62 13.38 -7.85
C ALA A 184 -1.75 12.38 -8.17
N THR A 185 -1.41 11.11 -8.43
CA THR A 185 -2.37 10.06 -8.78
C THR A 185 -2.85 9.21 -7.59
N VAL A 186 -2.27 9.45 -6.40
CA VAL A 186 -2.58 8.62 -5.22
C VAL A 186 -3.88 9.08 -4.59
N GLU A 187 -4.78 8.13 -4.36
CA GLU A 187 -6.01 8.32 -3.62
C GLU A 187 -6.06 7.37 -2.43
N ASN A 188 -6.01 7.93 -1.24
CA ASN A 188 -6.25 7.25 0.02
C ASN A 188 -7.05 8.15 0.97
N TYR A 189 -7.41 7.62 2.14
CA TYR A 189 -8.28 8.34 3.09
C TYR A 189 -7.70 9.68 3.54
N LEU A 190 -6.40 9.71 3.82
CA LEU A 190 -5.77 10.92 4.33
C LEU A 190 -5.58 11.97 3.23
N MET A 191 -5.09 11.55 2.05
CA MET A 191 -5.00 12.46 0.90
C MET A 191 -6.38 13.00 0.51
N GLY A 192 -7.41 12.15 0.56
CA GLY A 192 -8.80 12.58 0.34
C GLY A 192 -9.28 13.63 1.34
N ALA A 193 -8.90 13.50 2.61
CA ALA A 193 -9.23 14.47 3.65
C ALA A 193 -8.54 15.82 3.43
N PHE A 194 -7.26 15.83 3.07
CA PHE A 194 -6.53 17.07 2.79
C PHE A 194 -6.99 17.74 1.49
N ARG A 195 -7.26 16.98 0.43
CA ARG A 195 -7.83 17.52 -0.81
C ARG A 195 -9.24 18.06 -0.62
N GLY A 196 -9.96 17.55 0.37
CA GLY A 196 -11.36 17.89 0.62
C GLY A 196 -12.30 17.48 -0.51
N THR A 197 -11.88 16.58 -1.41
CA THR A 197 -12.73 16.12 -2.52
C THR A 197 -13.80 15.19 -1.99
N PRO A 198 -15.10 15.41 -2.31
CA PRO A 198 -16.17 14.47 -2.00
C PRO A 198 -15.98 13.19 -2.82
N ASN A 199 -15.26 12.20 -2.26
CA ASN A 199 -14.80 11.00 -2.97
C ASN A 199 -15.77 9.80 -2.87
N GLY A 200 -16.94 9.98 -2.27
CA GLY A 200 -17.99 8.97 -2.25
C GLY A 200 -18.69 8.79 -3.61
N LYS A 201 -19.35 7.64 -3.80
CA LYS A 201 -20.06 7.28 -5.04
C LYS A 201 -21.52 7.72 -5.08
N GLY A 202 -21.99 8.55 -4.13
CA GLY A 202 -23.37 9.02 -4.07
C GLY A 202 -23.63 10.21 -5.01
N SER A 203 -24.89 10.38 -5.44
CA SER A 203 -25.33 11.51 -6.28
C SER A 203 -25.04 12.88 -5.65
N ARG A 204 -25.08 12.96 -4.31
CA ARG A 204 -24.72 14.19 -3.59
C ARG A 204 -23.23 14.52 -3.72
N ALA A 205 -22.35 13.51 -3.62
CA ALA A 205 -20.92 13.68 -3.83
C ALA A 205 -20.65 14.17 -5.27
N GLU A 206 -21.33 13.61 -6.25
CA GLU A 206 -21.20 14.02 -7.65
C GLU A 206 -21.65 15.47 -7.86
N LYS A 207 -22.80 15.86 -7.30
CA LYS A 207 -23.27 17.26 -7.34
C LYS A 207 -22.28 18.22 -6.70
N MET A 208 -21.67 17.83 -5.57
CA MET A 208 -20.64 18.63 -4.90
C MET A 208 -19.37 18.77 -5.75
N ARG A 209 -18.92 17.68 -6.38
CA ARG A 209 -17.76 17.72 -7.31
C ARG A 209 -18.02 18.62 -8.51
N LYS A 210 -19.18 18.50 -9.16
CA LYS A 210 -19.60 19.36 -10.28
C LYS A 210 -19.65 20.84 -9.88
N ALA A 211 -20.01 21.14 -8.63
CA ALA A 211 -20.04 22.48 -8.08
C ALA A 211 -18.69 22.92 -7.46
N SER A 212 -17.61 22.16 -7.66
CA SER A 212 -16.27 22.42 -7.09
C SER A 212 -16.28 22.64 -5.56
N LYS A 213 -17.28 22.10 -4.86
CA LYS A 213 -17.37 22.21 -3.40
C LYS A 213 -16.39 21.23 -2.73
N ARG A 214 -15.60 21.74 -1.77
CA ARG A 214 -14.67 20.94 -0.97
C ARG A 214 -15.24 20.70 0.43
N LEU A 215 -14.98 19.50 0.95
CA LEU A 215 -15.18 19.17 2.37
C LEU A 215 -14.02 19.73 3.19
N PRO A 216 -14.25 20.21 4.42
CA PRO A 216 -13.16 20.61 5.29
C PRO A 216 -12.38 19.39 5.79
N CYS A 217 -11.06 19.57 5.97
CA CYS A 217 -10.26 18.66 6.76
C CYS A 217 -10.68 18.80 8.24
N MET A 218 -11.02 17.69 8.89
CA MET A 218 -11.50 17.69 10.27
C MET A 218 -10.42 17.22 11.23
N LEU A 219 -10.24 17.94 12.32
CA LEU A 219 -9.43 17.51 13.47
C LEU A 219 -10.12 17.81 14.79
N PRO A 220 -9.94 16.98 15.83
CA PRO A 220 -10.44 17.28 17.16
C PRO A 220 -9.80 18.54 17.75
N TYR A 221 -10.47 19.19 18.73
CA TYR A 221 -9.86 20.26 19.51
C TYR A 221 -8.62 19.75 20.25
N GLY A 222 -7.68 20.65 20.50
CA GLY A 222 -6.42 20.40 21.19
C GLY A 222 -5.21 20.54 20.27
N GLN A 223 -4.20 21.29 20.74
CA GLN A 223 -2.99 21.60 19.97
C GLN A 223 -2.26 20.33 19.53
N LYS A 224 -2.25 19.28 20.37
CA LYS A 224 -1.61 17.99 20.07
C LYS A 224 -1.97 17.41 18.69
N TYR A 225 -3.21 17.59 18.22
CA TYR A 225 -3.63 17.05 16.92
C TYR A 225 -3.06 17.83 15.73
N LEU A 226 -2.65 19.07 15.94
CA LEU A 226 -1.93 19.85 14.94
C LEU A 226 -0.43 19.53 14.95
N ASP A 227 0.10 19.22 16.15
CA ASP A 227 1.52 18.94 16.37
C ASP A 227 1.88 17.48 16.07
N ASN A 228 0.90 16.57 16.05
CA ASN A 228 1.11 15.18 15.67
C ASN A 228 1.81 15.09 14.31
N LYS A 229 2.84 14.24 14.28
CA LYS A 229 3.71 14.07 13.11
C LYS A 229 3.30 12.88 12.26
N ILE A 230 3.56 12.98 10.98
CA ILE A 230 3.24 11.98 9.97
C ILE A 230 4.31 11.98 8.88
N GLN A 231 4.54 10.84 8.27
CA GLN A 231 5.45 10.68 7.15
C GLN A 231 4.68 10.31 5.88
N PHE A 232 5.33 10.53 4.76
CA PHE A 232 4.82 10.18 3.44
C PHE A 232 5.91 9.46 2.65
N VAL A 233 5.51 8.67 1.67
CA VAL A 233 6.42 8.13 0.66
C VAL A 233 5.79 8.32 -0.71
N HIS A 234 6.57 8.81 -1.66
CA HIS A 234 6.07 8.99 -3.02
C HIS A 234 5.82 7.63 -3.68
N VAL A 235 4.72 7.51 -4.44
CA VAL A 235 4.37 6.25 -5.09
C VAL A 235 5.43 5.78 -6.09
N ASP A 236 6.11 6.73 -6.77
CA ASP A 236 7.19 6.41 -7.70
C ASP A 236 8.46 5.95 -6.97
N ASP A 237 8.72 6.45 -5.74
CA ASP A 237 9.82 5.94 -4.90
C ASP A 237 9.57 4.50 -4.48
N MET A 238 8.32 4.16 -4.13
CA MET A 238 7.94 2.77 -3.87
C MET A 238 8.12 1.88 -5.10
N ALA A 239 7.77 2.36 -6.29
CA ALA A 239 7.96 1.62 -7.53
C ALA A 239 9.46 1.41 -7.82
N ARG A 240 10.29 2.47 -7.66
CA ARG A 240 11.76 2.38 -7.80
C ARG A 240 12.39 1.42 -6.78
N LEU A 241 11.93 1.46 -5.53
CA LEU A 241 12.40 0.53 -4.49
C LEU A 241 12.13 -0.93 -4.85
N ILE A 242 10.91 -1.24 -5.31
CA ILE A 242 10.57 -2.59 -5.74
C ILE A 242 11.42 -3.00 -6.95
N ALA A 243 11.55 -2.13 -7.96
CA ALA A 243 12.38 -2.40 -9.12
C ALA A 243 13.86 -2.58 -8.73
N TRP A 244 14.39 -1.77 -7.83
CA TRP A 244 15.76 -1.91 -7.31
C TRP A 244 15.97 -3.24 -6.58
N ILE A 245 15.03 -3.67 -5.74
CA ILE A 245 15.09 -4.98 -5.06
C ILE A 245 15.14 -6.11 -6.10
N LEU A 246 14.33 -6.03 -7.15
CA LEU A 246 14.28 -7.06 -8.20
C LEU A 246 15.61 -7.24 -8.96
N THR A 247 16.46 -6.21 -9.04
CA THR A 247 17.78 -6.31 -9.66
C THR A 247 18.84 -7.00 -8.78
N ARG A 248 18.54 -7.27 -7.50
CA ARG A 248 19.49 -7.84 -6.55
C ARG A 248 19.31 -9.33 -6.42
N GLU A 249 20.44 -10.04 -6.26
CA GLU A 249 20.38 -11.45 -5.86
C GLU A 249 19.99 -11.50 -4.37
N PRO A 250 18.85 -12.10 -4.03
CA PRO A 250 18.42 -12.18 -2.64
C PRO A 250 19.22 -13.24 -1.90
N GLU A 251 19.46 -13.00 -0.61
CA GLU A 251 19.89 -14.10 0.27
C GLU A 251 18.73 -15.10 0.39
N ALA A 252 18.99 -16.33 -0.04
CA ALA A 252 17.98 -17.40 -0.01
C ALA A 252 17.44 -17.59 1.41
N GLN A 253 16.10 -17.70 1.53
CA GLN A 253 15.36 -17.89 2.80
C GLN A 253 15.49 -16.73 3.80
N ARG A 254 16.06 -15.59 3.42
CA ARG A 254 16.10 -14.43 4.29
C ARG A 254 14.77 -13.67 4.22
N LEU A 255 14.21 -13.39 5.40
CA LEU A 255 13.13 -12.42 5.56
C LEU A 255 13.73 -11.04 5.82
N THR A 256 13.44 -10.09 4.94
CA THR A 256 13.83 -8.67 5.06
C THR A 256 12.58 -7.82 5.23
N ILE A 257 12.48 -7.11 6.35
CA ILE A 257 11.38 -6.18 6.63
C ILE A 257 11.96 -4.77 6.60
N LEU A 258 11.30 -3.87 5.86
CA LEU A 258 11.73 -2.49 5.69
C LEU A 258 10.57 -1.53 5.92
N ASN A 259 10.75 -0.59 6.83
CA ASN A 259 9.92 0.59 6.94
C ASN A 259 10.30 1.57 5.82
N VAL A 260 9.30 2.09 5.10
CA VAL A 260 9.56 2.93 3.93
C VAL A 260 8.85 4.27 4.07
N ALA A 261 9.61 5.35 4.13
CA ALA A 261 9.13 6.73 4.12
C ALA A 261 10.04 7.58 3.22
N GLY A 262 9.56 8.75 2.83
CA GLY A 262 10.34 9.77 2.15
C GLY A 262 11.47 10.28 3.02
N ARG A 263 12.46 10.91 2.41
CA ARG A 263 13.61 11.50 3.11
C ARG A 263 13.21 12.70 3.97
N GLY A 264 14.09 13.11 4.87
CA GLY A 264 13.94 14.30 5.70
C GLY A 264 12.95 14.15 6.84
N GLU A 265 12.60 15.27 7.47
CA GLU A 265 11.78 15.31 8.67
C GLU A 265 10.31 14.96 8.41
N PRO A 266 9.65 14.30 9.37
CA PRO A 266 8.20 14.12 9.35
C PRO A 266 7.47 15.47 9.35
N MET A 267 6.32 15.54 8.70
CA MET A 267 5.47 16.72 8.69
C MET A 267 4.48 16.70 9.85
N THR A 268 4.17 17.86 10.44
CA THR A 268 3.03 18.01 11.35
C THR A 268 1.73 18.10 10.57
N PHE A 269 0.59 17.78 11.21
CA PHE A 269 -0.72 18.01 10.59
C PHE A 269 -0.95 19.49 10.25
N ALA A 270 -0.42 20.41 11.06
CA ALA A 270 -0.47 21.85 10.77
C ALA A 270 0.21 22.16 9.42
N GLN A 271 1.43 21.69 9.23
CA GLN A 271 2.17 21.84 7.96
C GLN A 271 1.44 21.18 6.78
N CYS A 272 0.85 20.00 6.99
CA CYS A 272 0.05 19.35 5.94
C CYS A 272 -1.17 20.19 5.53
N ILE A 273 -1.90 20.75 6.50
CA ILE A 273 -3.07 21.60 6.25
C ILE A 273 -2.67 22.86 5.48
N GLU A 274 -1.58 23.50 5.88
CA GLU A 274 -1.03 24.69 5.21
C GLU A 274 -0.61 24.37 3.77
N THR A 275 0.21 23.33 3.57
CA THR A 275 0.68 22.90 2.24
C THR A 275 -0.48 22.54 1.31
N ALA A 276 -1.50 21.81 1.83
CA ALA A 276 -2.68 21.44 1.08
C ALA A 276 -3.67 22.59 0.86
N GLN A 277 -3.46 23.74 1.50
CA GLN A 277 -4.43 24.85 1.56
C GLN A 277 -5.84 24.35 1.95
N ALA A 278 -5.88 23.41 2.89
CA ALA A 278 -7.11 22.76 3.29
C ALA A 278 -7.88 23.61 4.32
N LYS A 279 -9.20 23.73 4.12
CA LYS A 279 -10.06 24.36 5.13
C LYS A 279 -10.15 23.48 6.36
N LEU A 280 -9.68 23.94 7.51
CA LEU A 280 -9.72 23.20 8.76
C LEU A 280 -11.07 23.40 9.47
N LEU A 281 -11.68 22.31 9.91
CA LEU A 281 -12.82 22.27 10.82
C LEU A 281 -12.41 21.57 12.11
N ARG A 282 -12.48 22.28 13.24
CA ARG A 282 -12.22 21.70 14.55
C ARG A 282 -13.51 21.15 15.17
N VAL A 283 -13.43 19.95 15.72
CA VAL A 283 -14.57 19.24 16.32
C VAL A 283 -14.30 18.88 17.78
N PRO A 284 -15.33 18.70 18.65
CA PRO A 284 -15.16 18.49 20.10
C PRO A 284 -14.37 17.24 20.49
N GLY A 285 -14.08 16.33 19.58
CA GLY A 285 -13.28 15.13 19.86
C GLY A 285 -13.38 14.10 18.75
N GLN A 286 -12.64 13.01 18.89
CA GLN A 286 -12.70 11.91 17.91
C GLN A 286 -14.12 11.34 17.76
N TRP A 287 -14.90 11.31 18.84
CA TRP A 287 -16.30 10.83 18.80
C TRP A 287 -17.18 11.68 17.86
N ALA A 288 -17.03 13.01 17.91
CA ALA A 288 -17.76 13.92 17.03
C ALA A 288 -17.31 13.78 15.57
N MET A 289 -16.00 13.67 15.35
CA MET A 289 -15.45 13.39 14.03
C MET A 289 -16.01 12.06 13.45
N ARG A 290 -16.03 11.01 14.27
CA ARG A 290 -16.61 9.71 13.88
C ARG A 290 -18.09 9.82 13.49
N ARG A 291 -18.89 10.59 14.24
CA ARG A 291 -20.31 10.82 13.91
C ARG A 291 -20.48 11.55 12.57
N VAL A 292 -19.67 12.57 12.32
CA VAL A 292 -19.71 13.29 11.04
C VAL A 292 -19.30 12.36 9.89
N LEU A 293 -18.20 11.61 10.05
CA LEU A 293 -17.78 10.64 9.03
C LEU A 293 -18.80 9.55 8.80
N GLN A 294 -19.46 9.04 9.85
CA GLN A 294 -20.56 8.06 9.74
C GLN A 294 -21.72 8.60 8.89
N PHE A 295 -22.07 9.88 9.07
CA PHE A 295 -23.08 10.53 8.23
C PHE A 295 -22.61 10.63 6.78
N LEU A 296 -21.41 11.15 6.53
CA LEU A 296 -20.83 11.29 5.18
C LEU A 296 -20.68 9.94 4.47
N TRP A 297 -20.28 8.91 5.20
CA TRP A 297 -20.15 7.53 4.71
C TRP A 297 -21.51 6.94 4.33
N ARG A 298 -22.49 7.04 5.23
CA ARG A 298 -23.86 6.52 5.00
C ARG A 298 -24.52 7.14 3.75
N TRP A 299 -24.27 8.44 3.54
CA TRP A 299 -24.79 9.15 2.37
C TRP A 299 -23.88 9.04 1.15
N LYS A 300 -22.85 8.22 1.21
CA LYS A 300 -21.87 8.04 0.13
C LYS A 300 -21.30 9.35 -0.40
N ILE A 301 -21.12 10.34 0.49
CA ILE A 301 -20.49 11.64 0.19
C ILE A 301 -18.98 11.50 0.30
N SER A 302 -18.49 10.77 1.31
CA SER A 302 -17.08 10.46 1.52
C SER A 302 -16.87 8.95 1.54
N ALA A 303 -15.75 8.51 0.99
CA ALA A 303 -15.28 7.12 1.05
C ALA A 303 -14.49 6.81 2.34
N ILE A 304 -14.29 7.79 3.22
CA ILE A 304 -13.58 7.63 4.48
C ILE A 304 -14.50 6.96 5.50
N PRO A 305 -14.22 5.71 5.93
CA PRO A 305 -15.04 5.05 6.93
C PRO A 305 -14.85 5.69 8.33
N PRO A 306 -15.86 5.66 9.20
CA PRO A 306 -15.75 6.22 10.55
C PRO A 306 -14.68 5.55 11.40
N ASP A 307 -14.35 4.30 11.10
CA ASP A 307 -13.30 3.52 11.78
C ASP A 307 -11.87 3.98 11.43
N ALA A 308 -11.72 4.85 10.43
CA ALA A 308 -10.45 5.45 10.08
C ALA A 308 -10.03 6.60 11.02
N VAL A 309 -10.93 7.10 11.88
CA VAL A 309 -10.66 8.28 12.74
C VAL A 309 -9.36 8.15 13.57
N PRO A 310 -9.07 7.04 14.26
CA PRO A 310 -7.81 6.90 14.99
C PRO A 310 -6.59 7.07 14.07
N TYR A 311 -6.65 6.49 12.87
CA TYR A 311 -5.59 6.55 11.86
C TYR A 311 -5.46 7.91 11.17
N MET A 312 -6.45 8.78 11.29
CA MET A 312 -6.45 10.14 10.73
C MET A 312 -6.06 11.20 11.74
N THR A 313 -5.93 10.86 13.01
CA THR A 313 -5.72 11.82 14.09
C THR A 313 -4.53 11.45 14.99
N GLY A 314 -4.01 10.23 14.87
CA GLY A 314 -2.88 9.74 15.64
C GLY A 314 -1.54 10.27 15.14
N GLN A 315 -0.50 10.03 15.93
CA GLN A 315 0.88 10.27 15.52
C GLN A 315 1.43 9.03 14.83
N TYR A 316 2.11 9.25 13.71
CA TYR A 316 2.73 8.16 12.95
C TYR A 316 4.16 8.53 12.59
N ILE A 317 5.12 7.83 13.16
CA ILE A 317 6.53 7.98 12.81
C ILE A 317 7.16 6.59 12.77
N MET A 318 7.87 6.29 11.70
CA MET A 318 8.66 5.07 11.55
C MET A 318 10.15 5.42 11.51
N ASN A 319 10.96 4.57 12.12
CA ASN A 319 12.40 4.57 11.91
C ASN A 319 12.70 3.93 10.54
N THR A 320 13.50 4.58 9.71
CA THR A 320 13.90 4.14 8.37
C THR A 320 15.38 3.83 8.24
N ASP A 321 16.14 3.75 9.34
CA ASP A 321 17.57 3.50 9.34
C ASP A 321 17.93 2.17 8.64
N ARG A 322 17.08 1.15 8.79
CA ARG A 322 17.26 -0.14 8.14
C ARG A 322 17.17 -0.01 6.61
N LEU A 323 16.22 0.78 6.11
CA LEU A 323 16.09 1.08 4.68
C LEU A 323 17.32 1.83 4.16
N GLN A 324 17.79 2.83 4.90
CA GLN A 324 19.00 3.60 4.51
C GLN A 324 20.23 2.68 4.43
N LYS A 325 20.43 1.84 5.44
CA LYS A 325 21.53 0.85 5.44
C LYS A 325 21.40 -0.17 4.32
N PHE A 326 20.18 -0.63 4.04
CA PHE A 326 19.90 -1.61 3.00
C PHE A 326 20.20 -1.07 1.59
N LEU A 327 19.84 0.18 1.33
CA LEU A 327 20.10 0.85 0.04
C LEU A 327 21.53 1.40 -0.08
N GLY A 328 22.19 1.70 1.03
CA GLY A 328 23.54 2.26 1.05
C GLY A 328 23.65 3.52 0.19
N SER A 329 24.61 3.55 -0.74
CA SER A 329 24.84 4.69 -1.65
C SER A 329 23.68 4.94 -2.64
N ASP A 330 22.79 3.96 -2.84
CA ASP A 330 21.63 4.10 -3.72
C ASP A 330 20.43 4.78 -3.05
N TYR A 331 20.50 5.05 -1.74
CA TYR A 331 19.35 5.53 -0.95
C TYR A 331 18.67 6.76 -1.58
N GLU A 332 19.45 7.80 -1.87
CA GLU A 332 18.89 9.06 -2.41
C GLU A 332 18.36 8.91 -3.85
N ARG A 333 18.92 7.98 -4.61
CA ARG A 333 18.48 7.68 -5.97
C ARG A 333 17.18 6.88 -5.99
N VAL A 334 16.98 6.00 -5.00
CA VAL A 334 15.78 5.14 -4.90
C VAL A 334 14.65 5.88 -4.19
N ILE A 335 14.96 6.50 -3.05
CA ILE A 335 14.02 7.37 -2.31
C ILE A 335 14.35 8.82 -2.64
N GLU A 336 13.81 9.31 -3.72
CA GLU A 336 14.17 10.58 -4.33
C GLU A 336 13.47 11.76 -3.63
N LYS A 337 12.22 11.55 -3.24
CA LYS A 337 11.39 12.59 -2.64
C LYS A 337 11.55 12.65 -1.11
N THR A 338 11.56 13.87 -0.59
CA THR A 338 11.36 14.10 0.84
C THR A 338 9.89 13.91 1.23
N ASN A 339 9.60 13.80 2.53
CA ASN A 339 8.23 13.78 3.05
C ASN A 339 7.38 14.95 2.53
N THR A 340 7.97 16.15 2.54
CA THR A 340 7.30 17.39 2.10
C THR A 340 7.06 17.39 0.58
N GLU A 341 8.04 17.00 -0.22
CA GLU A 341 7.90 16.94 -1.69
C GLU A 341 6.87 15.89 -2.12
N ALA A 342 6.91 14.69 -1.50
CA ALA A 342 5.95 13.63 -1.77
C ALA A 342 4.52 14.08 -1.45
N PHE A 343 4.33 14.76 -0.32
CA PHE A 343 3.03 15.30 0.07
C PHE A 343 2.58 16.42 -0.87
N ALA A 344 3.45 17.41 -1.14
CA ALA A 344 3.13 18.56 -1.99
C ALA A 344 2.74 18.15 -3.42
N ASP A 345 3.42 17.13 -3.99
CA ASP A 345 3.09 16.58 -5.31
C ASP A 345 1.64 16.08 -5.40
N SER A 346 1.06 15.62 -4.29
CA SER A 346 -0.34 15.18 -4.24
C SER A 346 -1.37 16.27 -4.57
N PHE A 347 -0.99 17.53 -4.59
CA PHE A 347 -1.85 18.68 -4.87
C PHE A 347 -1.55 19.35 -6.20
N GLN A 348 -0.52 18.92 -6.90
CA GLN A 348 -0.25 19.35 -8.27
C GLN A 348 -1.30 18.71 -9.20
N LYS A 349 -1.66 19.43 -10.28
CA LYS A 349 -2.51 18.85 -11.32
C LYS A 349 -1.67 17.80 -12.06
N PRO A 350 -2.22 16.58 -12.28
CA PRO A 350 -1.56 15.58 -13.08
C PRO A 350 -1.33 16.00 -14.53
#